data_8124f903c42d2ae56f0e424ae1719483
#
_entry.id   8124f903c42d2ae56f0e424ae1719483
#
_cell.length_a   1.000
_cell.length_b   1.000
_cell.length_c   1.000
_cell.angle_alpha   90.00
_cell.angle_beta   90.00
_cell.angle_gamma   90.00
#
_symmetry.space_group_name_H-M   'P 1'
#
loop_
_entity.id
_entity.type
_entity.pdbx_description
1 polymer ?
#
loop_
_entity_poly.entity_id
_entity_poly.type
_entity_poly.pdbx_seq_one_letter_code
_entity_poly.pdbx_strand_id
1 'polypeptide(L)'
;MINELKGMYETYLKESVEVRKKAPMFAGWLGLGSDPRKHPCHEAFYDATIAWTERYVASNPDQEQVMEVASFMLETPMKYRDYDAYWFMYVAVGNIRPLIPLLAKDDCKALVKRFDELYKKHDRMPLQAETYKKLAKAAK
;
A
#
# COMPACT_ATOMS: atom_id res chain seq x y z
N MET A 1 3.96 12.24 -11.73
CA MET A 1 3.48 10.85 -11.55
C MET A 1 3.08 10.51 -10.12
N ILE A 2 3.82 10.94 -9.12
CA ILE A 2 3.44 10.65 -7.72
C ILE A 2 2.08 11.25 -7.34
N ASN A 3 1.70 12.37 -7.93
CA ASN A 3 0.41 13.00 -7.65
C ASN A 3 -0.78 12.15 -8.09
N GLU A 4 -0.63 11.37 -9.17
CA GLU A 4 -1.64 10.39 -9.56
C GLU A 4 -1.82 9.32 -8.48
N LEU A 5 -0.71 8.80 -7.96
CA LEU A 5 -0.74 7.79 -6.90
C LEU A 5 -1.41 8.34 -5.63
N LYS A 6 -1.08 9.56 -5.26
CA LYS A 6 -1.72 10.25 -4.12
C LYS A 6 -3.22 10.37 -4.32
N GLY A 7 -3.64 10.73 -5.53
CA GLY A 7 -5.06 10.80 -5.90
C GLY A 7 -5.76 9.46 -5.81
N MET A 8 -5.12 8.38 -6.26
CA MET A 8 -5.65 7.01 -6.14
C MET A 8 -5.85 6.62 -4.69
N TYR A 9 -4.90 6.94 -3.82
CA TYR A 9 -4.99 6.65 -2.39
C TYR A 9 -6.15 7.41 -1.75
N GLU A 10 -6.26 8.71 -2.03
CA GLU A 10 -7.34 9.54 -1.49
C GLU A 10 -8.72 9.06 -1.95
N THR A 11 -8.86 8.76 -3.23
CA THR A 11 -10.11 8.26 -3.81
C THR A 11 -10.52 6.94 -3.16
N TYR A 12 -9.59 6.01 -3.03
CA TYR A 12 -9.86 4.72 -2.41
C TYR A 12 -10.29 4.87 -0.95
N LEU A 13 -9.58 5.71 -0.19
CA LEU A 13 -9.89 5.91 1.23
C LEU A 13 -11.30 6.49 1.41
N LYS A 14 -11.68 7.47 0.57
CA LYS A 14 -13.03 8.04 0.59
C LYS A 14 -14.08 6.98 0.25
N GLU A 15 -13.88 6.23 -0.82
CA GLU A 15 -14.82 5.20 -1.25
C GLU A 15 -14.98 4.11 -0.18
N SER A 16 -13.88 3.66 0.41
CA SER A 16 -13.92 2.59 1.42
C SER A 16 -14.66 3.03 2.68
N VAL A 17 -14.51 4.29 3.08
CA VAL A 17 -15.24 4.85 4.23
C VAL A 17 -16.73 4.94 3.92
N GLU A 18 -17.09 5.43 2.73
CA GLU A 18 -18.52 5.54 2.34
C GLU A 18 -19.18 4.18 2.23
N VAL A 19 -18.51 3.20 1.64
CA VAL A 19 -19.00 1.82 1.55
C VAL A 19 -19.30 1.26 2.93
N ARG A 20 -18.41 1.51 3.87
CA ARG A 20 -18.57 1.03 5.24
C ARG A 20 -19.74 1.71 5.96
N LYS A 21 -19.91 3.03 5.74
CA LYS A 21 -21.03 3.79 6.33
C LYS A 21 -22.39 3.36 5.78
N LYS A 22 -22.44 2.97 4.50
CA LYS A 22 -23.67 2.55 3.83
C LYS A 22 -24.06 1.11 4.12
N ALA A 23 -23.18 0.32 4.72
CA ALA A 23 -23.44 -1.06 5.09
C ALA A 23 -23.93 -1.09 6.54
N PRO A 24 -25.27 -1.16 6.79
CA PRO A 24 -25.76 -1.26 8.16
C PRO A 24 -25.22 -2.53 8.81
N MET A 25 -24.86 -2.42 10.07
CA MET A 25 -24.30 -3.53 10.84
C MET A 25 -25.21 -4.78 10.82
N PHE A 26 -26.51 -4.58 10.66
CA PHE A 26 -27.50 -5.65 10.61
C PHE A 26 -27.69 -6.27 9.22
N ALA A 27 -27.33 -5.58 8.14
CA ALA A 27 -27.56 -6.08 6.78
C ALA A 27 -26.74 -7.33 6.50
N GLY A 28 -25.50 -7.38 6.94
CA GLY A 28 -24.64 -8.56 6.80
C GLY A 28 -25.15 -9.75 7.63
N TRP A 29 -25.64 -9.49 8.85
CA TRP A 29 -26.17 -10.50 9.75
C TRP A 29 -27.49 -11.11 9.23
N LEU A 30 -28.32 -10.28 8.61
CA LEU A 30 -29.58 -10.73 8.05
C LEU A 30 -29.47 -11.23 6.59
N GLY A 31 -28.30 -11.18 6.01
CA GLY A 31 -28.10 -11.52 4.59
C GLY A 31 -28.74 -10.53 3.62
N LEU A 32 -29.07 -9.32 4.09
CA LEU A 32 -29.80 -8.31 3.33
C LEU A 32 -28.89 -7.24 2.71
N GLY A 33 -27.59 -7.50 2.56
CA GLY A 33 -26.68 -6.52 1.95
C GLY A 33 -25.36 -7.13 1.56
N SER A 34 -24.60 -6.39 0.75
CA SER A 34 -23.25 -6.80 0.36
C SER A 34 -22.28 -6.56 1.49
N ASP A 35 -21.37 -7.51 1.69
CA ASP A 35 -20.25 -7.35 2.61
C ASP A 35 -19.37 -6.19 2.12
N PRO A 36 -19.13 -5.15 2.95
CA PRO A 36 -18.27 -4.03 2.54
C PRO A 36 -16.86 -4.47 2.11
N ARG A 37 -16.36 -5.58 2.66
CA ARG A 37 -15.04 -6.11 2.33
C ARG A 37 -14.98 -6.69 0.92
N LYS A 38 -16.12 -7.00 0.31
CA LYS A 38 -16.23 -7.55 -1.05
C LYS A 38 -16.57 -6.48 -2.09
N HIS A 39 -16.65 -5.21 -1.69
CA HIS A 39 -16.98 -4.13 -2.61
C HIS A 39 -15.90 -4.01 -3.70
N PRO A 40 -16.31 -3.75 -4.97
CA PRO A 40 -15.36 -3.66 -6.09
C PRO A 40 -14.26 -2.59 -5.94
N CYS A 41 -14.44 -1.61 -5.06
CA CYS A 41 -13.44 -0.56 -4.84
C CYS A 41 -12.09 -1.11 -4.39
N HIS A 42 -12.07 -2.23 -3.65
CA HIS A 42 -10.83 -2.84 -3.16
C HIS A 42 -10.00 -3.43 -4.29
N GLU A 43 -10.63 -4.21 -5.15
CA GLU A 43 -9.96 -4.81 -6.30
C GLU A 43 -9.57 -3.75 -7.34
N ALA A 44 -10.44 -2.76 -7.57
CA ALA A 44 -10.15 -1.65 -8.46
C ALA A 44 -8.92 -0.86 -8.00
N PHE A 45 -8.80 -0.62 -6.70
CA PHE A 45 -7.62 0.04 -6.11
C PHE A 45 -6.36 -0.80 -6.32
N TYR A 46 -6.44 -2.09 -6.05
CA TYR A 46 -5.33 -3.02 -6.26
C TYR A 46 -4.83 -2.99 -7.70
N ASP A 47 -5.75 -3.16 -8.65
CA ASP A 47 -5.41 -3.19 -10.08
C ASP A 47 -4.85 -1.85 -10.56
N ALA A 48 -5.45 -0.74 -10.14
CA ALA A 48 -5.02 0.60 -10.54
C ALA A 48 -3.61 0.92 -10.04
N THR A 49 -3.30 0.56 -8.79
CA THR A 49 -1.98 0.85 -8.22
C THR A 49 -0.88 -0.04 -8.79
N ILE A 50 -1.20 -1.29 -9.11
CA ILE A 50 -0.26 -2.18 -9.80
C ILE A 50 0.05 -1.62 -11.20
N ALA A 51 -0.97 -1.24 -11.96
CA ALA A 51 -0.79 -0.68 -13.29
C ALA A 51 0.02 0.62 -13.24
N TRP A 52 -0.26 1.49 -12.25
CA TRP A 52 0.53 2.71 -12.05
C TRP A 52 2.00 2.39 -11.79
N THR A 53 2.26 1.43 -10.89
CA THR A 53 3.63 1.05 -10.53
C THR A 53 4.40 0.50 -11.74
N GLU A 54 3.76 -0.32 -12.56
CA GLU A 54 4.36 -0.85 -13.79
C GLU A 54 4.73 0.29 -14.76
N ARG A 55 3.82 1.25 -14.96
CA ARG A 55 4.10 2.42 -15.81
C ARG A 55 5.22 3.28 -15.23
N TYR A 56 5.24 3.44 -13.89
CA TYR A 56 6.28 4.22 -13.22
C TYR A 56 7.67 3.60 -13.41
N VAL A 57 7.78 2.30 -13.20
CA VAL A 57 9.04 1.56 -13.41
C VAL A 57 9.50 1.69 -14.87
N ALA A 58 8.56 1.55 -15.82
CA ALA A 58 8.84 1.65 -17.25
C ALA A 58 9.28 3.07 -17.68
N SER A 59 8.94 4.09 -16.91
CA SER A 59 9.33 5.48 -17.19
C SER A 59 10.81 5.77 -16.88
N ASN A 60 11.52 4.80 -16.33
CA ASN A 60 12.94 4.92 -15.98
C ASN A 60 13.24 6.08 -15.02
N PRO A 61 12.58 6.12 -13.84
CA PRO A 61 12.77 7.20 -12.89
C PRO A 61 14.17 7.19 -12.27
N ASP A 62 14.65 8.35 -11.79
CA ASP A 62 15.92 8.41 -11.07
C ASP A 62 15.78 7.86 -9.65
N GLN A 63 16.90 7.55 -9.00
CA GLN A 63 16.92 6.93 -7.67
C GLN A 63 16.25 7.80 -6.61
N GLU A 64 16.39 9.11 -6.69
CA GLU A 64 15.78 10.04 -5.74
C GLU A 64 14.26 9.99 -5.84
N GLN A 65 13.71 9.97 -7.06
CA GLN A 65 12.28 9.84 -7.30
C GLN A 65 11.75 8.49 -6.80
N VAL A 66 12.49 7.41 -7.05
CA VAL A 66 12.09 6.07 -6.60
C VAL A 66 12.05 6.02 -5.08
N MET A 67 13.03 6.62 -4.40
CA MET A 67 13.05 6.67 -2.93
C MET A 67 11.86 7.47 -2.38
N GLU A 68 11.49 8.56 -3.02
CA GLU A 68 10.32 9.36 -2.64
C GLU A 68 9.03 8.52 -2.74
N VAL A 69 8.85 7.81 -3.85
CA VAL A 69 7.67 6.96 -4.06
C VAL A 69 7.63 5.80 -3.07
N ALA A 70 8.74 5.11 -2.89
CA ALA A 70 8.83 3.99 -1.95
C ALA A 70 8.53 4.43 -0.51
N SER A 71 9.08 5.57 -0.10
CA SER A 71 8.80 6.14 1.22
C SER A 71 7.32 6.50 1.38
N PHE A 72 6.72 7.08 0.35
CA PHE A 72 5.29 7.41 0.36
C PHE A 72 4.43 6.15 0.52
N MET A 73 4.74 5.08 -0.20
CA MET A 73 4.04 3.81 -0.11
C MET A 73 4.18 3.16 1.28
N LEU A 74 5.33 3.33 1.89
CA LEU A 74 5.61 2.74 3.20
C LEU A 74 4.92 3.50 4.33
N GLU A 75 4.96 4.82 4.31
CA GLU A 75 4.53 5.66 5.43
C GLU A 75 3.05 6.02 5.41
N THR A 76 2.47 6.17 4.21
CA THR A 76 1.09 6.64 4.10
C THR A 76 0.07 5.74 4.81
N PRO A 77 0.13 4.40 4.70
CA PRO A 77 -0.86 3.56 5.38
C PRO A 77 -0.93 3.75 6.89
N MET A 78 0.19 4.09 7.52
CA MET A 78 0.22 4.29 8.98
C MET A 78 -0.56 5.52 9.43
N LYS A 79 -0.75 6.50 8.54
CA LYS A 79 -1.57 7.69 8.82
C LYS A 79 -3.05 7.37 8.90
N TYR A 80 -3.47 6.26 8.32
CA TYR A 80 -4.87 5.85 8.21
C TYR A 80 -5.15 4.55 8.99
N ARG A 81 -4.33 4.26 9.98
CA ARG A 81 -4.39 3.02 10.76
C ARG A 81 -5.74 2.80 11.44
N ASP A 82 -6.42 3.89 11.82
CA ASP A 82 -7.70 3.84 12.52
C ASP A 82 -8.89 3.49 11.62
N TYR A 83 -8.68 3.42 10.30
CA TYR A 83 -9.72 3.19 9.31
C TYR A 83 -9.85 1.73 8.85
N ASP A 84 -9.34 0.76 9.65
CA ASP A 84 -9.35 -0.65 9.25
C ASP A 84 -8.66 -0.85 7.89
N ALA A 85 -7.47 -0.32 7.78
CA ALA A 85 -6.77 -0.14 6.53
C ALA A 85 -5.84 -1.31 6.17
N TYR A 86 -6.16 -2.54 6.60
CA TYR A 86 -5.31 -3.71 6.30
C TYR A 86 -5.12 -3.91 4.81
N TRP A 87 -6.19 -3.79 4.03
CA TRP A 87 -6.10 -3.90 2.57
C TRP A 87 -5.24 -2.79 1.98
N PHE A 88 -5.42 -1.57 2.47
CA PHE A 88 -4.61 -0.43 2.04
C PHE A 88 -3.13 -0.65 2.31
N MET A 89 -2.79 -1.09 3.52
CA MET A 89 -1.41 -1.44 3.89
C MET A 89 -0.85 -2.55 3.02
N TYR A 90 -1.64 -3.61 2.83
CA TYR A 90 -1.25 -4.76 2.03
C TYR A 90 -0.89 -4.35 0.60
N VAL A 91 -1.74 -3.55 -0.04
CA VAL A 91 -1.54 -3.11 -1.42
C VAL A 91 -0.38 -2.12 -1.53
N ALA A 92 -0.36 -1.10 -0.67
CA ALA A 92 0.66 -0.05 -0.74
C ALA A 92 2.07 -0.61 -0.48
N VAL A 93 2.24 -1.38 0.58
CA VAL A 93 3.56 -1.95 0.94
C VAL A 93 3.99 -2.99 -0.09
N GLY A 94 3.05 -3.77 -0.63
CA GLY A 94 3.35 -4.73 -1.68
C GLY A 94 3.88 -4.10 -2.95
N ASN A 95 3.41 -2.90 -3.30
CA ASN A 95 3.84 -2.19 -4.49
C ASN A 95 5.27 -1.62 -4.39
N ILE A 96 5.89 -1.67 -3.23
CA ILE A 96 7.31 -1.30 -3.08
C ILE A 96 8.21 -2.34 -3.76
N ARG A 97 7.80 -3.61 -3.81
CA ARG A 97 8.64 -4.68 -4.34
C ARG A 97 9.19 -4.43 -5.74
N PRO A 98 8.38 -4.00 -6.73
CA PRO A 98 8.93 -3.70 -8.07
C PRO A 98 9.91 -2.53 -8.10
N LEU A 99 9.90 -1.67 -7.09
CA LEU A 99 10.79 -0.52 -7.01
C LEU A 99 12.17 -0.88 -6.45
N ILE A 100 12.27 -2.00 -5.73
CA ILE A 100 13.52 -2.37 -5.01
C ILE A 100 14.73 -2.45 -5.94
N PRO A 101 14.65 -3.06 -7.15
CA PRO A 101 15.79 -3.09 -8.05
C PRO A 101 16.28 -1.71 -8.53
N LEU A 102 15.42 -0.69 -8.42
CA LEU A 102 15.73 0.67 -8.84
C LEU A 102 16.29 1.54 -7.70
N LEU A 103 16.26 1.04 -6.47
CA LEU A 103 16.73 1.76 -5.29
C LEU A 103 18.23 1.60 -5.10
N ALA A 104 18.87 2.67 -4.60
CA ALA A 104 20.26 2.57 -4.13
C ALA A 104 20.32 1.70 -2.87
N LYS A 105 21.47 1.06 -2.65
CA LYS A 105 21.67 0.21 -1.47
C LYS A 105 21.42 0.95 -0.16
N ASP A 106 21.91 2.18 -0.05
CA ASP A 106 21.72 2.99 1.15
C ASP A 106 20.24 3.38 1.35
N ASP A 107 19.51 3.58 0.26
CA ASP A 107 18.06 3.82 0.33
C ASP A 107 17.33 2.58 0.83
N CYS A 108 17.74 1.40 0.39
CA CYS A 108 17.18 0.14 0.92
C CYS A 108 17.42 0.01 2.42
N LYS A 109 18.61 0.36 2.90
CA LYS A 109 18.94 0.36 4.34
C LYS A 109 18.05 1.32 5.11
N ALA A 110 17.84 2.53 4.58
CA ALA A 110 16.98 3.53 5.21
C ALA A 110 15.54 3.05 5.28
N LEU A 111 15.04 2.40 4.21
CA LEU A 111 13.68 1.86 4.19
C LEU A 111 13.51 0.70 5.16
N VAL A 112 14.50 -0.18 5.30
CA VAL A 112 14.46 -1.28 6.29
C VAL A 112 14.34 -0.70 7.70
N LYS A 113 15.15 0.29 8.01
CA LYS A 113 15.11 0.95 9.32
C LYS A 113 13.72 1.57 9.57
N ARG A 114 13.20 2.28 8.58
CA ARG A 114 11.89 2.92 8.69
C ARG A 114 10.76 1.89 8.79
N PHE A 115 10.88 0.78 8.08
CA PHE A 115 9.94 -0.33 8.16
C PHE A 115 9.87 -0.89 9.59
N ASP A 116 11.03 -1.10 10.22
CA ASP A 116 11.10 -1.58 11.61
C ASP A 116 10.46 -0.59 12.58
N GLU A 117 10.60 0.71 12.33
CA GLU A 117 9.99 1.75 13.17
C GLU A 117 8.46 1.79 13.03
N LEU A 118 7.95 1.60 11.82
CA LEU A 118 6.51 1.72 11.52
C LEU A 118 5.73 0.44 11.78
N TYR A 119 6.31 -0.71 11.46
CA TYR A 119 5.61 -2.00 11.47
C TYR A 119 6.32 -3.00 12.36
N LYS A 120 5.69 -3.35 13.47
CA LYS A 120 6.21 -4.40 14.36
C LYS A 120 6.14 -5.76 13.66
N LYS A 121 7.05 -6.66 14.00
CA LYS A 121 7.14 -7.99 13.36
C LYS A 121 5.83 -8.77 13.38
N HIS A 122 5.09 -8.71 14.48
CA HIS A 122 3.84 -9.44 14.63
C HIS A 122 2.66 -8.80 13.88
N ASP A 123 2.80 -7.55 13.44
CA ASP A 123 1.78 -6.84 12.69
C ASP A 123 1.94 -7.02 11.17
N ARG A 124 2.98 -7.72 10.73
CA ARG A 124 3.30 -7.86 9.31
C ARG A 124 2.48 -8.96 8.66
N MET A 125 1.64 -8.57 7.70
CA MET A 125 0.95 -9.52 6.84
C MET A 125 1.94 -10.17 5.86
N PRO A 126 1.60 -11.33 5.24
CA PRO A 126 2.55 -12.04 4.37
C PRO A 126 3.23 -11.18 3.30
N LEU A 127 2.49 -10.29 2.64
CA LEU A 127 3.05 -9.45 1.59
C LEU A 127 4.00 -8.39 2.15
N GLN A 128 3.70 -7.87 3.34
CA GLN A 128 4.58 -6.94 4.04
C GLN A 128 5.88 -7.64 4.44
N ALA A 129 5.78 -8.89 4.92
CA ALA A 129 6.95 -9.69 5.29
C ALA A 129 7.85 -9.97 4.08
N GLU A 130 7.26 -10.26 2.91
CA GLU A 130 8.03 -10.45 1.67
C GLU A 130 8.74 -9.17 1.24
N THR A 131 8.05 -8.04 1.29
CA THR A 131 8.64 -6.74 0.97
C THR A 131 9.82 -6.45 1.88
N TYR A 132 9.64 -6.68 3.18
CA TYR A 132 10.72 -6.49 4.15
C TYR A 132 11.95 -7.37 3.84
N LYS A 133 11.73 -8.64 3.55
CA LYS A 133 12.82 -9.58 3.21
C LYS A 133 13.59 -9.13 1.98
N LYS A 134 12.88 -8.68 0.95
CA LYS A 134 13.52 -8.20 -0.29
C LYS A 134 14.31 -6.92 -0.06
N LEU A 135 13.77 -5.98 0.71
CA LEU A 135 14.48 -4.77 1.09
C LEU A 135 15.75 -5.10 1.90
N ALA A 136 15.63 -5.98 2.89
CA ALA A 136 16.75 -6.38 3.73
C ALA A 136 17.87 -7.06 2.91
N LYS A 137 17.48 -7.90 1.95
CA LYS A 137 18.45 -8.53 1.04
C LYS A 137 19.17 -7.50 0.17
N ALA A 138 18.42 -6.54 -0.38
CA ALA A 138 18.99 -5.48 -1.22
C ALA A 138 19.84 -4.50 -0.42
N ALA A 139 19.61 -4.39 0.88
CA ALA A 139 20.40 -3.51 1.78
C ALA A 139 21.75 -4.09 2.17
N LYS A 140 21.99 -5.36 1.93
CA LYS A 140 23.27 -6.02 2.20
C LYS A 140 24.28 -5.66 1.09
#